data_c8ee6079927a69ad6c009ae6ab474559
#
_entry.id   c8ee6079927a69ad6c009ae6ab474559
#
_cell.length_a   1.000
_cell.length_b   1.000
_cell.length_c   1.000
_cell.angle_alpha   90.00
_cell.angle_beta   90.00
_cell.angle_gamma   90.00
#
_symmetry.space_group_name_H-M   'P 1'
#
loop_
_entity.id
_entity.type
_entity.pdbx_description
1 polymer ?
#
loop_
_entity_poly.entity_id
_entity_poly.type
_entity_poly.pdbx_seq_one_letter_code
_entity_poly.pdbx_strand_id
1 'polypeptide(L)'
;MQRAIEIAERGRGKVQPNPLVGCVLVRDGKIIAEGWHGNIGGFHAEQAAIADAEERGITTSGSTAYVTLEPCNHHGRTPPCTEALLWAGVERVIVGALDPNPTVRGGGLSALRDVGVSVKNGILEKECKHQMREFIHWCEHRKPFVTLKAAIDARGRVDCDREEPSMRFTSPSSIEKSHLLRSENMGILVGVDTVIRDDPVLTARNVGAQIQPTRIVIDPLGRMPKDCKLLNDGATKTVVIQSRNSEMNDLDHVERYVIPSVNDDIDVNRILQLLGDLGIQSIIVEGGPTTWRRFIE
;
A
#
# COMPACT_ATOMS: atom_id res chain seq x y z
N MET A 1 -19.58 -10.17 -5.66
CA MET A 1 -18.27 -10.06 -4.96
C MET A 1 -17.11 -9.99 -5.96
N GLN A 2 -16.98 -10.89 -6.94
CA GLN A 2 -15.89 -10.82 -7.93
C GLN A 2 -15.77 -9.43 -8.57
N ARG A 3 -16.88 -8.84 -9.00
CA ARG A 3 -16.90 -7.50 -9.57
C ARG A 3 -16.45 -6.41 -8.57
N ALA A 4 -16.81 -6.56 -7.29
CA ALA A 4 -16.35 -5.63 -6.26
C ALA A 4 -14.82 -5.67 -6.07
N ILE A 5 -14.20 -6.86 -6.13
CA ILE A 5 -12.75 -7.06 -6.12
C ILE A 5 -12.11 -6.39 -7.35
N GLU A 6 -12.67 -6.60 -8.55
CA GLU A 6 -12.12 -6.01 -9.78
C GLU A 6 -12.11 -4.48 -9.76
N ILE A 7 -13.20 -3.85 -9.32
CA ILE A 7 -13.27 -2.38 -9.29
C ILE A 7 -12.41 -1.77 -8.17
N ALA A 8 -12.20 -2.48 -7.05
CA ALA A 8 -11.30 -2.05 -5.98
C ALA A 8 -9.87 -1.81 -6.48
N GLU A 9 -9.40 -2.57 -7.49
CA GLU A 9 -8.07 -2.40 -8.11
C GLU A 9 -7.86 -1.00 -8.70
N ARG A 10 -8.90 -0.26 -9.04
CA ARG A 10 -8.81 1.12 -9.55
C ARG A 10 -8.25 2.10 -8.51
N GLY A 11 -8.31 1.73 -7.22
CA GLY A 11 -7.71 2.47 -6.10
C GLY A 11 -6.24 2.14 -5.83
N ARG A 12 -5.65 1.14 -6.49
CA ARG A 12 -4.28 0.70 -6.23
C ARG A 12 -3.27 1.83 -6.48
N GLY A 13 -2.36 2.03 -5.54
CA GLY A 13 -1.37 3.12 -5.57
C GLY A 13 -1.92 4.52 -5.31
N LYS A 14 -3.22 4.67 -4.96
CA LYS A 14 -3.88 5.97 -4.76
C LYS A 14 -4.49 6.16 -3.38
N VAL A 15 -4.76 5.07 -2.67
CA VAL A 15 -5.53 5.10 -1.42
C VAL A 15 -4.70 4.81 -0.17
N GLN A 16 -3.46 4.38 -0.31
CA GLN A 16 -2.58 4.09 0.82
C GLN A 16 -2.45 5.29 1.78
N PRO A 17 -2.56 5.10 3.08
CA PRO A 17 -2.53 3.84 3.84
C PRO A 17 -3.88 3.09 3.95
N ASN A 18 -4.96 3.60 3.34
CA ASN A 18 -6.27 2.94 3.39
C ASN A 18 -6.29 1.65 2.56
N PRO A 19 -7.14 0.66 2.93
CA PRO A 19 -7.29 -0.57 2.17
C PRO A 19 -7.97 -0.35 0.81
N LEU A 20 -7.73 -1.26 -0.11
CA LEU A 20 -8.46 -1.35 -1.37
C LEU A 20 -9.85 -1.93 -1.11
N VAL A 21 -10.88 -1.12 -1.32
CA VAL A 21 -12.27 -1.52 -1.11
C VAL A 21 -13.10 -1.24 -2.35
N GLY A 22 -13.95 -2.19 -2.71
CA GLY A 22 -14.96 -2.05 -3.75
C GLY A 22 -16.34 -2.45 -3.24
N CYS A 23 -17.34 -1.76 -3.75
CA CYS A 23 -18.76 -1.99 -3.45
C CYS A 23 -19.58 -2.09 -4.73
N VAL A 24 -20.45 -3.09 -4.82
CA VAL A 24 -21.38 -3.27 -5.93
C VAL A 24 -22.79 -3.43 -5.39
N LEU A 25 -23.71 -2.58 -5.83
CA LEU A 25 -25.13 -2.68 -5.50
C LEU A 25 -25.84 -3.49 -6.55
N VAL A 26 -26.61 -4.48 -6.09
CA VAL A 26 -27.35 -5.45 -6.96
C VAL A 26 -28.83 -5.44 -6.57
N ARG A 27 -29.71 -5.36 -7.56
CA ARG A 27 -31.15 -5.54 -7.40
C ARG A 27 -31.67 -6.37 -8.56
N ASP A 28 -32.59 -7.34 -8.27
CA ASP A 28 -33.16 -8.27 -9.23
C ASP A 28 -32.12 -9.00 -10.11
N GLY A 29 -30.98 -9.38 -9.47
CA GLY A 29 -29.87 -10.04 -10.14
C GLY A 29 -29.03 -9.17 -11.06
N LYS A 30 -29.28 -7.86 -11.14
CA LYS A 30 -28.55 -6.91 -11.97
C LYS A 30 -27.74 -5.95 -11.12
N ILE A 31 -26.53 -5.65 -11.58
CA ILE A 31 -25.72 -4.57 -11.01
C ILE A 31 -26.40 -3.25 -11.34
N ILE A 32 -26.73 -2.48 -10.30
CA ILE A 32 -27.36 -1.15 -10.44
C ILE A 32 -26.38 0.00 -10.19
N ALA A 33 -25.33 -0.23 -9.38
CA ALA A 33 -24.31 0.77 -9.10
C ALA A 33 -22.99 0.13 -8.68
N GLU A 34 -21.90 0.85 -8.86
CA GLU A 34 -20.54 0.42 -8.52
C GLU A 34 -19.77 1.55 -7.88
N GLY A 35 -18.95 1.24 -6.88
CA GLY A 35 -18.09 2.21 -6.21
C GLY A 35 -16.81 1.58 -5.67
N TRP A 36 -15.76 2.35 -5.60
CA TRP A 36 -14.49 1.95 -5.00
C TRP A 36 -13.89 3.11 -4.22
N HIS A 37 -13.03 2.81 -3.25
CA HIS A 37 -12.24 3.85 -2.63
C HIS A 37 -11.18 4.33 -3.64
N GLY A 38 -11.34 5.54 -4.15
CA GLY A 38 -10.56 6.03 -5.30
C GLY A 38 -9.33 6.86 -4.93
N ASN A 39 -9.36 7.54 -3.79
CA ASN A 39 -8.29 8.43 -3.32
C ASN A 39 -8.41 8.72 -1.83
N ILE A 40 -7.30 9.10 -1.21
CA ILE A 40 -7.25 9.45 0.23
C ILE A 40 -8.19 10.63 0.51
N GLY A 41 -9.02 10.47 1.54
CA GLY A 41 -9.98 11.50 1.96
C GLY A 41 -11.25 11.61 1.09
N GLY A 42 -11.34 10.82 0.02
CA GLY A 42 -12.55 10.67 -0.79
C GLY A 42 -13.55 9.69 -0.18
N PHE A 43 -14.65 9.45 -0.91
CA PHE A 43 -15.69 8.52 -0.50
C PHE A 43 -15.12 7.10 -0.28
N HIS A 44 -15.66 6.41 0.73
CA HIS A 44 -15.51 4.97 0.83
C HIS A 44 -16.28 4.27 -0.29
N ALA A 45 -15.98 3.00 -0.55
CA ALA A 45 -16.56 2.27 -1.68
C ALA A 45 -18.09 2.23 -1.66
N GLU A 46 -18.68 2.07 -0.47
CA GLU A 46 -20.12 2.05 -0.27
C GLU A 46 -20.76 3.40 -0.63
N GLN A 47 -20.18 4.49 -0.12
CA GLN A 47 -20.63 5.85 -0.42
C GLN A 47 -20.47 6.18 -1.91
N ALA A 48 -19.37 5.74 -2.52
CA ALA A 48 -19.13 5.92 -3.96
C ALA A 48 -20.17 5.14 -4.80
N ALA A 49 -20.54 3.94 -4.39
CA ALA A 49 -21.57 3.16 -5.08
C ALA A 49 -22.96 3.77 -4.94
N ILE A 50 -23.28 4.36 -3.77
CA ILE A 50 -24.54 5.07 -3.55
C ILE A 50 -24.57 6.33 -4.42
N ALA A 51 -23.49 7.12 -4.44
CA ALA A 51 -23.37 8.32 -5.27
C ALA A 51 -23.50 8.00 -6.78
N ASP A 52 -22.90 6.91 -7.27
CA ASP A 52 -23.05 6.44 -8.65
C ASP A 52 -24.52 6.15 -8.99
N ALA A 53 -25.28 5.53 -8.07
CA ALA A 53 -26.70 5.31 -8.25
C ALA A 53 -27.49 6.63 -8.28
N GLU A 54 -27.21 7.55 -7.35
CA GLU A 54 -27.88 8.85 -7.24
C GLU A 54 -27.67 9.71 -8.49
N GLU A 55 -26.43 9.83 -8.97
CA GLU A 55 -26.08 10.56 -10.19
C GLU A 55 -26.85 10.06 -11.42
N ARG A 56 -27.15 8.75 -11.46
CA ARG A 56 -27.92 8.11 -12.56
C ARG A 56 -29.42 8.03 -12.29
N GLY A 57 -29.92 8.62 -11.17
CA GLY A 57 -31.32 8.59 -10.80
C GLY A 57 -31.85 7.19 -10.50
N ILE A 58 -31.00 6.27 -10.07
CA ILE A 58 -31.34 4.86 -9.77
C ILE A 58 -31.58 4.74 -8.26
N THR A 59 -32.76 4.25 -7.86
CA THR A 59 -33.01 3.97 -6.44
C THR A 59 -32.20 2.78 -5.95
N THR A 60 -31.62 2.91 -4.77
CA THR A 60 -30.84 1.88 -4.08
C THR A 60 -31.68 1.03 -3.12
N SER A 61 -32.90 1.47 -2.82
CA SER A 61 -33.81 0.76 -1.92
C SER A 61 -34.08 -0.66 -2.37
N GLY A 62 -34.10 -1.61 -1.43
CA GLY A 62 -34.29 -3.03 -1.70
C GLY A 62 -33.08 -3.74 -2.30
N SER A 63 -31.94 -3.06 -2.46
CA SER A 63 -30.75 -3.65 -3.07
C SER A 63 -29.93 -4.53 -2.09
N THR A 64 -29.02 -5.31 -2.65
CA THR A 64 -27.97 -6.04 -1.94
C THR A 64 -26.63 -5.38 -2.23
N ALA A 65 -25.89 -4.95 -1.20
CA ALA A 65 -24.53 -4.45 -1.32
C ALA A 65 -23.53 -5.61 -1.17
N TYR A 66 -22.60 -5.72 -2.12
CA TYR A 66 -21.44 -6.61 -2.05
C TYR A 66 -20.22 -5.76 -1.80
N VAL A 67 -19.59 -5.89 -0.64
CA VAL A 67 -18.44 -5.09 -0.21
C VAL A 67 -17.26 -5.98 0.12
N THR A 68 -16.08 -5.65 -0.39
CA THR A 68 -14.88 -6.48 -0.20
C THR A 68 -14.35 -6.50 1.22
N LEU A 69 -14.61 -5.44 2.00
CA LEU A 69 -14.23 -5.28 3.41
C LEU A 69 -15.45 -4.91 4.25
N GLU A 70 -15.45 -5.26 5.52
CA GLU A 70 -16.47 -4.88 6.49
C GLU A 70 -16.72 -3.37 6.48
N PRO A 71 -17.99 -2.91 6.32
CA PRO A 71 -18.35 -1.49 6.38
C PRO A 71 -17.99 -0.86 7.72
N CYS A 72 -17.35 0.30 7.70
CA CYS A 72 -16.98 1.00 8.93
C CYS A 72 -18.21 1.48 9.70
N ASN A 73 -18.10 1.46 11.06
CA ASN A 73 -19.16 1.91 11.99
C ASN A 73 -18.66 3.00 12.96
N HIS A 74 -17.68 3.77 12.55
CA HIS A 74 -17.16 4.88 13.33
C HIS A 74 -17.25 6.18 12.52
N HIS A 75 -17.52 7.27 13.19
CA HIS A 75 -17.55 8.59 12.58
C HIS A 75 -16.11 9.05 12.27
N GLY A 76 -15.87 9.33 11.00
CA GLY A 76 -14.65 9.94 10.52
C GLY A 76 -14.93 11.34 9.96
N ARG A 77 -14.33 11.66 8.81
CA ARG A 77 -14.65 12.88 8.05
C ARG A 77 -16.00 12.78 7.35
N THR A 78 -16.48 11.58 7.10
CA THR A 78 -17.78 11.24 6.52
C THR A 78 -18.57 10.39 7.51
N PRO A 79 -19.92 10.33 7.38
CA PRO A 79 -20.74 9.39 8.15
C PRO A 79 -20.25 7.94 7.97
N PRO A 80 -20.47 7.05 8.97
CA PRO A 80 -20.15 5.63 8.85
C PRO A 80 -20.78 4.99 7.61
N CYS A 81 -20.09 4.06 6.98
CA CYS A 81 -20.64 3.33 5.84
C CYS A 81 -21.90 2.51 6.22
N THR A 82 -22.00 2.04 7.46
CA THR A 82 -23.20 1.39 7.97
C THR A 82 -24.41 2.31 7.89
N GLU A 83 -24.31 3.57 8.29
CA GLU A 83 -25.38 4.58 8.20
C GLU A 83 -25.70 4.90 6.74
N ALA A 84 -24.69 5.09 5.90
CA ALA A 84 -24.90 5.39 4.48
C ALA A 84 -25.69 4.27 3.78
N LEU A 85 -25.36 2.99 4.05
CA LEU A 85 -26.08 1.83 3.51
C LEU A 85 -27.53 1.78 4.02
N LEU A 86 -27.77 2.11 5.29
CA LEU A 86 -29.11 2.20 5.87
C LEU A 86 -29.96 3.28 5.22
N TRP A 87 -29.45 4.50 5.11
CA TRP A 87 -30.17 5.62 4.49
C TRP A 87 -30.44 5.39 3.02
N ALA A 88 -29.57 4.62 2.33
CA ALA A 88 -29.78 4.20 0.95
C ALA A 88 -30.84 3.09 0.81
N GLY A 89 -31.39 2.57 1.92
CA GLY A 89 -32.42 1.52 1.91
C GLY A 89 -31.88 0.15 1.46
N VAL A 90 -30.60 -0.14 1.69
CA VAL A 90 -30.01 -1.43 1.39
C VAL A 90 -30.56 -2.49 2.35
N GLU A 91 -31.14 -3.57 1.83
CA GLU A 91 -31.75 -4.63 2.64
C GLU A 91 -30.79 -5.76 3.02
N ARG A 92 -29.76 -5.94 2.22
CA ARG A 92 -28.78 -7.03 2.43
C ARG A 92 -27.35 -6.54 2.19
N VAL A 93 -26.44 -6.93 3.08
CA VAL A 93 -24.99 -6.65 2.93
C VAL A 93 -24.21 -7.97 2.92
N ILE A 94 -23.48 -8.18 1.84
CA ILE A 94 -22.61 -9.35 1.63
C ILE A 94 -21.15 -8.85 1.71
N VAL A 95 -20.41 -9.35 2.69
CA VAL A 95 -19.04 -8.88 2.98
C VAL A 95 -18.02 -9.96 2.60
N GLY A 96 -16.92 -9.55 1.98
CA GLY A 96 -15.79 -10.42 1.66
C GLY A 96 -15.00 -10.77 2.90
N ALA A 97 -14.30 -9.83 3.47
CA ALA A 97 -13.45 -10.00 4.65
C ALA A 97 -13.89 -9.09 5.81
N LEU A 98 -13.70 -9.56 7.05
CA LEU A 98 -13.84 -8.72 8.23
C LEU A 98 -12.66 -7.74 8.34
N ASP A 99 -12.88 -6.59 9.00
CA ASP A 99 -11.82 -5.65 9.25
C ASP A 99 -10.73 -6.32 10.12
N PRO A 100 -9.44 -6.26 9.73
CA PRO A 100 -8.36 -6.85 10.50
C PRO A 100 -8.07 -6.11 11.81
N ASN A 101 -8.49 -4.84 11.93
CA ASN A 101 -8.31 -4.06 13.14
C ASN A 101 -9.23 -4.57 14.26
N PRO A 102 -8.69 -5.10 15.39
CA PRO A 102 -9.50 -5.68 16.46
C PRO A 102 -10.52 -4.72 17.08
N THR A 103 -10.26 -3.40 17.03
CA THR A 103 -11.16 -2.39 17.59
C THR A 103 -12.35 -2.06 16.68
N VAL A 104 -12.31 -2.47 15.41
CA VAL A 104 -13.34 -2.22 14.39
C VAL A 104 -14.08 -3.51 14.04
N ARG A 105 -13.37 -4.63 14.05
CA ARG A 105 -13.81 -5.94 13.61
C ARG A 105 -15.16 -6.37 14.20
N GLY A 106 -16.11 -6.69 13.33
CA GLY A 106 -17.45 -7.16 13.69
C GLY A 106 -18.42 -6.06 14.11
N GLY A 107 -17.95 -4.83 14.37
CA GLY A 107 -18.79 -3.72 14.80
C GLY A 107 -19.75 -3.23 13.72
N GLY A 108 -19.31 -3.17 12.48
CA GLY A 108 -20.15 -2.78 11.34
C GLY A 108 -21.23 -3.81 11.04
N LEU A 109 -20.88 -5.09 11.05
CA LEU A 109 -21.85 -6.17 10.80
C LEU A 109 -22.88 -6.29 11.93
N SER A 110 -22.48 -6.10 13.17
CA SER A 110 -23.41 -6.12 14.30
C SER A 110 -24.40 -4.96 14.19
N ALA A 111 -23.92 -3.74 14.00
CA ALA A 111 -24.77 -2.56 13.86
C ALA A 111 -25.82 -2.71 12.76
N LEU A 112 -25.43 -3.27 11.60
CA LEU A 112 -26.38 -3.53 10.50
C LEU A 112 -27.44 -4.59 10.86
N ARG A 113 -27.06 -5.68 11.57
CA ARG A 113 -28.01 -6.70 12.01
C ARG A 113 -29.01 -6.17 13.04
N ASP A 114 -28.53 -5.35 13.97
CA ASP A 114 -29.36 -4.80 15.06
C ASP A 114 -30.48 -3.91 14.56
N VAL A 115 -30.32 -3.34 13.35
CA VAL A 115 -31.36 -2.54 12.68
C VAL A 115 -32.11 -3.29 11.57
N GLY A 116 -31.94 -4.64 11.50
CA GLY A 116 -32.74 -5.51 10.62
C GLY A 116 -32.15 -5.76 9.23
N VAL A 117 -30.95 -5.27 8.91
CA VAL A 117 -30.29 -5.58 7.63
C VAL A 117 -29.78 -7.01 7.62
N SER A 118 -30.08 -7.76 6.55
CA SER A 118 -29.57 -9.11 6.38
C SER A 118 -28.08 -9.10 6.05
N VAL A 119 -27.22 -9.71 6.88
CA VAL A 119 -25.77 -9.67 6.70
C VAL A 119 -25.18 -11.07 6.57
N LYS A 120 -24.37 -11.26 5.52
CA LYS A 120 -23.53 -12.46 5.32
C LYS A 120 -22.07 -12.03 5.07
N ASN A 121 -21.11 -12.75 5.62
CA ASN A 121 -19.68 -12.51 5.43
C ASN A 121 -18.94 -13.76 4.95
N GLY A 122 -17.69 -13.59 4.51
CA GLY A 122 -16.80 -14.67 4.07
C GLY A 122 -16.97 -15.06 2.59
N ILE A 123 -17.58 -14.21 1.77
CA ILE A 123 -17.75 -14.49 0.35
C ILE A 123 -16.51 -14.03 -0.43
N LEU A 124 -15.76 -14.97 -1.03
CA LEU A 124 -14.44 -14.77 -1.65
C LEU A 124 -13.47 -14.13 -0.66
N GLU A 125 -13.50 -14.59 0.60
CA GLU A 125 -12.70 -14.01 1.68
C GLU A 125 -11.19 -14.05 1.39
N LYS A 126 -10.71 -15.17 0.82
CA LYS A 126 -9.29 -15.35 0.49
C LYS A 126 -8.82 -14.33 -0.55
N GLU A 127 -9.60 -14.12 -1.58
CA GLU A 127 -9.33 -13.18 -2.67
C GLU A 127 -9.37 -11.72 -2.14
N CYS A 128 -10.36 -11.37 -1.32
CA CYS A 128 -10.45 -10.07 -0.68
C CYS A 128 -9.25 -9.81 0.24
N LYS A 129 -8.88 -10.78 1.07
CA LYS A 129 -7.70 -10.67 1.95
C LYS A 129 -6.40 -10.56 1.14
N HIS A 130 -6.27 -11.34 0.07
CA HIS A 130 -5.08 -11.26 -0.81
C HIS A 130 -4.94 -9.87 -1.44
N GLN A 131 -6.04 -9.26 -1.85
CA GLN A 131 -6.04 -7.91 -2.42
C GLN A 131 -5.58 -6.84 -1.43
N MET A 132 -5.88 -7.03 -0.16
CA MET A 132 -5.57 -6.09 0.94
C MET A 132 -4.42 -6.57 1.84
N ARG A 133 -3.59 -7.52 1.39
CA ARG A 133 -2.57 -8.19 2.22
C ARG A 133 -1.60 -7.22 2.91
N GLU A 134 -1.24 -6.12 2.24
CA GLU A 134 -0.35 -5.09 2.79
C GLU A 134 -0.99 -4.40 4.01
N PHE A 135 -2.24 -4.01 3.89
CA PHE A 135 -3.03 -3.41 4.95
C PHE A 135 -3.25 -4.38 6.11
N ILE A 136 -3.65 -5.62 5.80
CA ILE A 136 -3.87 -6.67 6.81
C ILE A 136 -2.59 -6.96 7.59
N HIS A 137 -1.47 -7.16 6.87
CA HIS A 137 -0.18 -7.41 7.49
C HIS A 137 0.22 -6.30 8.46
N TRP A 138 0.05 -5.04 8.06
CA TRP A 138 0.35 -3.91 8.94
C TRP A 138 -0.58 -3.84 10.16
N CYS A 139 -1.87 -4.12 10.00
CA CYS A 139 -2.81 -4.17 11.12
C CYS A 139 -2.42 -5.23 12.15
N GLU A 140 -1.96 -6.40 11.70
CA GLU A 140 -1.61 -7.54 12.54
C GLU A 140 -0.23 -7.42 13.20
N HIS A 141 0.76 -6.87 12.47
CA HIS A 141 2.17 -6.91 12.87
C HIS A 141 2.79 -5.54 13.18
N ARG A 142 2.14 -4.44 12.78
CA ARG A 142 2.68 -3.08 12.86
C ARG A 142 4.03 -2.92 12.17
N LYS A 143 4.27 -3.71 11.14
CA LYS A 143 5.44 -3.70 10.27
C LYS A 143 5.00 -3.66 8.81
N PRO A 144 5.80 -3.10 7.90
CA PRO A 144 5.45 -3.09 6.48
C PRO A 144 5.45 -4.50 5.89
N PHE A 145 4.54 -4.74 4.95
CA PHE A 145 4.62 -5.87 4.05
C PHE A 145 5.81 -5.68 3.10
N VAL A 146 6.66 -6.70 2.98
CA VAL A 146 7.90 -6.62 2.20
C VAL A 146 7.74 -7.34 0.87
N THR A 147 7.97 -6.61 -0.22
CA THR A 147 8.08 -7.18 -1.57
C THR A 147 9.53 -7.12 -2.02
N LEU A 148 10.14 -8.26 -2.30
CA LEU A 148 11.48 -8.33 -2.88
C LEU A 148 11.39 -8.29 -4.41
N LYS A 149 12.10 -7.35 -5.05
CA LYS A 149 12.15 -7.22 -6.50
C LYS A 149 13.58 -7.30 -7.02
N ALA A 150 13.83 -8.20 -7.96
CA ALA A 150 15.08 -8.32 -8.68
C ALA A 150 14.91 -8.18 -10.19
N ALA A 151 15.91 -7.59 -10.83
CA ALA A 151 16.15 -7.80 -12.24
C ALA A 151 17.20 -8.91 -12.39
N ILE A 152 16.85 -9.97 -13.08
CA ILE A 152 17.73 -11.11 -13.31
C ILE A 152 17.88 -11.34 -14.82
N ASP A 153 19.08 -11.81 -15.25
CA ASP A 153 19.32 -12.24 -16.62
C ASP A 153 18.72 -13.63 -16.90
N ALA A 154 18.85 -14.13 -18.13
CA ALA A 154 18.36 -15.45 -18.51
C ALA A 154 19.02 -16.61 -17.74
N ARG A 155 20.11 -16.35 -17.04
CA ARG A 155 20.82 -17.33 -16.19
C ARG A 155 20.47 -17.16 -14.69
N GLY A 156 19.52 -16.30 -14.37
CA GLY A 156 19.11 -16.02 -12.98
C GLY A 156 20.09 -15.14 -12.19
N ARG A 157 21.03 -14.45 -12.86
CA ARG A 157 22.01 -13.59 -12.19
C ARG A 157 21.52 -12.16 -12.14
N VAL A 158 21.78 -11.49 -11.03
CA VAL A 158 21.70 -10.03 -10.94
C VAL A 158 23.02 -9.42 -11.42
N ASP A 159 22.98 -8.18 -11.93
CA ASP A 159 24.19 -7.42 -12.22
C ASP A 159 24.91 -7.10 -10.91
N CYS A 160 26.02 -7.77 -10.66
CA CYS A 160 26.84 -7.62 -9.46
C CYS A 160 28.29 -7.24 -9.77
N ASP A 161 28.64 -6.96 -11.01
CA ASP A 161 29.96 -6.45 -11.33
C ASP A 161 30.10 -5.05 -10.74
N ARG A 162 31.00 -4.92 -9.74
CA ARG A 162 31.20 -3.67 -9.01
C ARG A 162 32.20 -2.73 -9.70
N GLU A 163 32.97 -3.23 -10.65
CA GLU A 163 34.01 -2.46 -11.35
C GLU A 163 33.46 -1.75 -12.58
N GLU A 164 32.34 -2.27 -13.13
CA GLU A 164 31.68 -1.70 -14.30
C GLU A 164 30.43 -0.90 -13.92
N PRO A 165 30.05 0.12 -14.73
CA PRO A 165 28.74 0.80 -14.58
C PRO A 165 27.58 -0.19 -14.67
N SER A 166 26.51 0.06 -13.93
CA SER A 166 25.34 -0.83 -13.92
C SER A 166 24.82 -1.11 -15.33
N MET A 167 24.84 -2.35 -15.76
CA MET A 167 24.33 -2.75 -17.08
C MET A 167 22.81 -2.92 -17.01
N ARG A 168 22.08 -2.10 -17.75
CA ARG A 168 20.63 -2.23 -17.88
C ARG A 168 20.28 -3.26 -18.95
N PHE A 169 20.02 -4.48 -18.54
CA PHE A 169 19.55 -5.56 -19.41
C PHE A 169 18.03 -5.77 -19.37
N THR A 170 17.33 -4.92 -18.64
CA THR A 170 15.88 -5.00 -18.42
C THR A 170 15.12 -4.41 -19.62
N SER A 171 14.13 -5.15 -20.15
CA SER A 171 13.30 -4.68 -21.26
C SER A 171 12.44 -3.45 -20.87
N PRO A 172 12.01 -2.61 -21.83
CA PRO A 172 11.14 -1.46 -21.55
C PRO A 172 9.86 -1.84 -20.78
N SER A 173 9.22 -2.96 -21.11
CA SER A 173 8.03 -3.45 -20.41
C SER A 173 8.32 -3.86 -18.96
N SER A 174 9.48 -4.44 -18.68
CA SER A 174 9.90 -4.78 -17.32
C SER A 174 10.26 -3.53 -16.51
N ILE A 175 10.79 -2.48 -17.16
CA ILE A 175 11.03 -1.18 -16.54
C ILE A 175 9.71 -0.52 -16.15
N GLU A 176 8.72 -0.50 -17.06
CA GLU A 176 7.37 -0.01 -16.78
C GLU A 176 6.73 -0.74 -15.59
N LYS A 177 6.80 -2.08 -15.59
CA LYS A 177 6.32 -2.89 -14.47
C LYS A 177 7.03 -2.57 -13.15
N SER A 178 8.33 -2.27 -13.19
CA SER A 178 9.08 -1.85 -12.00
C SER A 178 8.55 -0.51 -11.46
N HIS A 179 8.26 0.45 -12.35
CA HIS A 179 7.66 1.73 -11.95
C HIS A 179 6.23 1.56 -11.43
N LEU A 180 5.44 0.66 -12.00
CA LEU A 180 4.12 0.32 -11.50
C LEU A 180 4.21 -0.26 -10.08
N LEU A 181 5.08 -1.25 -9.84
CA LEU A 181 5.31 -1.81 -8.51
C LEU A 181 5.74 -0.74 -7.49
N ARG A 182 6.56 0.23 -7.89
CA ARG A 182 6.94 1.36 -7.03
C ARG A 182 5.74 2.23 -6.67
N SER A 183 4.84 2.50 -7.61
CA SER A 183 3.62 3.30 -7.35
C SER A 183 2.62 2.58 -6.46
N GLU A 184 2.69 1.26 -6.37
CA GLU A 184 1.83 0.41 -5.54
C GLU A 184 2.35 0.21 -4.12
N ASN A 185 3.57 0.67 -3.80
CA ASN A 185 4.18 0.57 -2.48
C ASN A 185 4.39 1.94 -1.85
N MET A 186 4.29 2.01 -0.52
CA MET A 186 4.52 3.26 0.23
C MET A 186 5.99 3.61 0.34
N GLY A 187 6.89 2.64 0.24
CA GLY A 187 8.33 2.86 0.31
C GLY A 187 9.14 2.03 -0.68
N ILE A 188 10.29 2.58 -1.11
CA ILE A 188 11.33 1.87 -1.88
C ILE A 188 12.58 1.81 -1.02
N LEU A 189 13.08 0.61 -0.75
CA LEU A 189 14.24 0.39 0.10
C LEU A 189 15.43 -0.12 -0.72
N VAL A 190 16.59 0.50 -0.52
CA VAL A 190 17.89 0.07 -1.07
C VAL A 190 18.98 0.14 0.00
N GLY A 191 20.07 -0.59 -0.21
CA GLY A 191 21.32 -0.38 0.53
C GLY A 191 22.12 0.78 -0.07
N VAL A 192 22.97 1.41 0.73
CA VAL A 192 23.81 2.55 0.32
C VAL A 192 24.73 2.22 -0.86
N ASP A 193 25.19 0.98 -1.02
CA ASP A 193 26.02 0.56 -2.16
C ASP A 193 25.30 0.75 -3.50
N THR A 194 23.96 0.60 -3.54
CA THR A 194 23.15 0.92 -4.72
C THR A 194 23.15 2.42 -5.00
N VAL A 195 23.10 3.25 -3.96
CA VAL A 195 23.15 4.72 -4.12
C VAL A 195 24.50 5.16 -4.67
N ILE A 196 25.59 4.63 -4.10
CA ILE A 196 26.98 4.97 -4.49
C ILE A 196 27.22 4.55 -5.96
N ARG A 197 26.75 3.37 -6.35
CA ARG A 197 27.03 2.84 -7.69
C ARG A 197 26.16 3.46 -8.78
N ASP A 198 24.87 3.59 -8.53
CA ASP A 198 23.87 3.83 -9.57
C ASP A 198 23.30 5.24 -9.53
N ASP A 199 23.54 6.00 -8.45
CA ASP A 199 22.92 7.31 -8.18
C ASP A 199 21.44 7.36 -8.62
N PRO A 200 20.59 6.46 -8.10
CA PRO A 200 19.25 6.27 -8.60
C PRO A 200 18.31 7.39 -8.12
N VAL A 201 17.22 7.64 -8.86
CA VAL A 201 16.17 8.58 -8.44
C VAL A 201 15.13 7.93 -7.53
N LEU A 202 14.91 6.62 -7.63
CA LEU A 202 13.94 5.82 -6.85
C LEU A 202 12.52 6.42 -6.80
N THR A 203 11.99 6.81 -7.93
CA THR A 203 10.63 7.32 -8.09
C THR A 203 9.81 6.43 -9.02
N ALA A 204 8.48 6.50 -8.91
CA ALA A 204 7.56 5.92 -9.87
C ALA A 204 7.32 6.90 -11.03
N ARG A 205 7.76 6.56 -12.24
CA ARG A 205 7.70 7.42 -13.43
C ARG A 205 6.94 6.75 -14.56
N ASN A 206 6.27 7.55 -15.40
CA ASN A 206 5.56 7.11 -16.62
C ASN A 206 4.41 6.10 -16.38
N VAL A 207 3.90 6.02 -15.15
CA VAL A 207 2.79 5.11 -14.77
C VAL A 207 1.61 5.87 -14.13
N GLY A 208 1.59 7.20 -14.26
CA GLY A 208 0.51 8.01 -13.69
C GLY A 208 0.43 7.99 -12.16
N ALA A 209 1.56 7.75 -11.47
CA ALA A 209 1.62 7.71 -10.02
C ALA A 209 1.18 9.05 -9.41
N GLN A 210 0.12 9.03 -8.61
CA GLN A 210 -0.39 10.21 -7.90
C GLN A 210 0.38 10.47 -6.61
N ILE A 211 0.90 9.41 -5.98
CA ILE A 211 1.68 9.45 -4.75
C ILE A 211 3.04 8.84 -5.05
N GLN A 212 4.10 9.56 -4.70
CA GLN A 212 5.45 9.03 -4.81
C GLN A 212 5.82 8.24 -3.55
N PRO A 213 6.46 7.08 -3.69
CA PRO A 213 6.91 6.30 -2.54
C PRO A 213 8.03 7.03 -1.78
N THR A 214 8.07 6.85 -0.46
CA THR A 214 9.19 7.26 0.38
C THR A 214 10.43 6.46 0.01
N ARG A 215 11.55 7.13 -0.24
CA ARG A 215 12.85 6.48 -0.48
C ARG A 215 13.48 6.10 0.86
N ILE A 216 13.96 4.87 0.97
CA ILE A 216 14.56 4.35 2.21
C ILE A 216 15.95 3.83 1.88
N VAL A 217 16.96 4.36 2.56
CA VAL A 217 18.35 3.96 2.37
C VAL A 217 18.92 3.39 3.68
N ILE A 218 19.41 2.14 3.62
CA ILE A 218 20.17 1.55 4.73
C ILE A 218 21.64 1.93 4.54
N ASP A 219 22.13 2.82 5.39
CA ASP A 219 23.51 3.35 5.36
C ASP A 219 24.12 3.32 6.76
N PRO A 220 24.51 2.17 7.30
CA PRO A 220 24.99 2.04 8.66
C PRO A 220 26.16 2.98 9.00
N LEU A 221 27.04 3.20 8.04
CA LEU A 221 28.30 3.91 8.23
C LEU A 221 28.28 5.38 7.78
N GLY A 222 27.19 5.88 7.22
CA GLY A 222 27.11 7.24 6.71
C GLY A 222 27.94 7.46 5.43
N ARG A 223 27.94 6.50 4.52
CA ARG A 223 28.70 6.53 3.25
C ARG A 223 27.97 7.17 2.07
N MET A 224 26.72 7.58 2.27
CA MET A 224 25.89 8.16 1.21
C MET A 224 26.55 9.42 0.63
N PRO A 225 26.78 9.52 -0.69
CA PRO A 225 27.39 10.68 -1.31
C PRO A 225 26.54 11.95 -1.09
N LYS A 226 27.18 13.06 -0.70
CA LYS A 226 26.48 14.32 -0.43
C LYS A 226 25.84 14.95 -1.66
N ASP A 227 26.35 14.62 -2.84
CA ASP A 227 25.91 15.10 -4.15
C ASP A 227 24.93 14.14 -4.88
N CYS A 228 24.54 13.02 -4.25
CA CYS A 228 23.61 12.07 -4.85
C CYS A 228 22.21 12.67 -5.06
N LYS A 229 21.48 12.18 -6.04
CA LYS A 229 20.13 12.64 -6.41
C LYS A 229 19.14 12.54 -5.26
N LEU A 230 19.19 11.47 -4.46
CA LEU A 230 18.27 11.24 -3.36
C LEU A 230 18.29 12.34 -2.29
N LEU A 231 19.43 13.04 -2.14
CA LEU A 231 19.58 14.15 -1.23
C LEU A 231 19.29 15.51 -1.86
N ASN A 232 19.38 15.64 -3.19
CA ASN A 232 19.39 16.95 -3.84
C ASN A 232 18.21 17.20 -4.79
N ASP A 233 17.41 16.17 -5.16
CA ASP A 233 16.34 16.35 -6.14
C ASP A 233 15.00 16.81 -5.55
N GLY A 234 14.80 16.69 -4.24
CA GLY A 234 13.55 17.04 -3.55
C GLY A 234 12.29 16.35 -4.08
N ALA A 235 12.46 15.27 -4.89
CA ALA A 235 11.34 14.65 -5.62
C ALA A 235 10.33 13.96 -4.70
N THR A 236 10.78 13.43 -3.56
CA THR A 236 9.95 12.82 -2.52
C THR A 236 10.75 12.68 -1.23
N LYS A 237 10.07 12.35 -0.15
CA LYS A 237 10.69 12.09 1.17
C LYS A 237 11.76 10.99 1.07
N THR A 238 12.89 11.22 1.74
CA THR A 238 13.98 10.25 1.87
C THR A 238 14.23 9.96 3.35
N VAL A 239 14.22 8.68 3.71
CA VAL A 239 14.57 8.18 5.04
C VAL A 239 15.93 7.49 4.96
N VAL A 240 16.88 7.95 5.74
CA VAL A 240 18.22 7.36 5.84
C VAL A 240 18.37 6.68 7.21
N ILE A 241 18.66 5.38 7.22
CA ILE A 241 18.79 4.58 8.43
C ILE A 241 20.28 4.28 8.67
N GLN A 242 20.79 4.77 9.78
CA GLN A 242 22.22 4.71 10.14
C GLN A 242 22.43 3.99 11.47
N SER A 243 23.65 3.53 11.75
CA SER A 243 24.02 2.97 13.05
C SER A 243 24.60 4.01 14.02
N ARG A 244 25.02 5.12 13.48
CA ARG A 244 25.61 6.28 14.22
C ARG A 244 25.28 7.57 13.49
N ASN A 245 25.29 8.67 14.20
CA ASN A 245 25.12 9.99 13.59
C ASN A 245 26.25 10.27 12.59
N SER A 246 25.90 10.79 11.44
CA SER A 246 26.81 11.30 10.44
C SER A 246 26.59 12.80 10.23
N GLU A 247 27.66 13.52 9.91
CA GLU A 247 27.58 14.94 9.54
C GLU A 247 26.99 15.06 8.11
N MET A 248 25.73 15.34 8.02
CA MET A 248 25.05 15.71 6.77
C MET A 248 24.19 16.95 7.04
N ASN A 249 24.00 17.78 6.06
CA ASN A 249 23.13 18.95 6.15
C ASN A 249 21.70 18.54 6.43
N ASP A 250 20.97 19.33 7.21
CA ASP A 250 19.53 19.17 7.37
C ASP A 250 18.83 19.60 6.08
N LEU A 251 17.99 18.71 5.56
CA LEU A 251 17.21 18.93 4.35
C LEU A 251 15.75 18.57 4.66
N ASP A 252 14.81 19.44 4.33
CA ASP A 252 13.38 19.27 4.69
C ASP A 252 12.75 17.96 4.23
N HIS A 253 13.25 17.39 3.14
CA HIS A 253 12.74 16.13 2.57
C HIS A 253 13.55 14.90 3.00
N VAL A 254 14.54 15.04 3.89
CA VAL A 254 15.41 13.96 4.36
C VAL A 254 15.30 13.80 5.87
N GLU A 255 14.83 12.64 6.28
CA GLU A 255 14.80 12.27 7.69
C GLU A 255 15.85 11.19 7.97
N ARG A 256 16.54 11.32 9.10
CA ARG A 256 17.58 10.37 9.53
C ARG A 256 17.19 9.71 10.82
N TYR A 257 17.40 8.41 10.84
CA TYR A 257 17.14 7.61 12.02
C TYR A 257 18.36 6.79 12.38
N VAL A 258 18.72 6.81 13.65
CA VAL A 258 19.84 6.02 14.17
C VAL A 258 19.28 4.79 14.86
N ILE A 259 19.64 3.61 14.34
CA ILE A 259 19.33 2.32 14.95
C ILE A 259 20.65 1.68 15.37
N PRO A 260 20.85 1.34 16.67
CA PRO A 260 22.06 0.65 17.11
C PRO A 260 22.31 -0.62 16.31
N SER A 261 23.55 -0.81 15.86
CA SER A 261 23.99 -1.97 15.09
C SER A 261 24.96 -2.83 15.88
N VAL A 262 25.09 -4.09 15.48
CA VAL A 262 26.12 -5.00 15.94
C VAL A 262 27.03 -5.28 14.74
N ASN A 263 28.34 -5.02 14.86
CA ASN A 263 29.31 -5.16 13.77
C ASN A 263 28.91 -4.42 12.48
N ASP A 264 28.42 -3.18 12.63
CA ASP A 264 27.92 -2.33 11.54
C ASP A 264 26.74 -2.93 10.76
N ASP A 265 26.09 -3.96 11.30
CA ASP A 265 24.89 -4.56 10.75
C ASP A 265 23.65 -4.17 11.57
N ILE A 266 22.67 -3.54 10.91
CA ILE A 266 21.42 -3.10 11.53
C ILE A 266 20.40 -4.24 11.38
N ASP A 267 19.82 -4.69 12.49
CA ASP A 267 18.78 -5.72 12.51
C ASP A 267 17.58 -5.31 11.64
N VAL A 268 17.22 -6.18 10.68
CA VAL A 268 16.09 -5.97 9.77
C VAL A 268 14.78 -5.81 10.53
N ASN A 269 14.56 -6.54 11.61
CA ASN A 269 13.35 -6.39 12.41
C ASN A 269 13.22 -5.00 13.02
N ARG A 270 14.33 -4.37 13.44
CA ARG A 270 14.34 -2.99 13.93
C ARG A 270 14.07 -1.97 12.81
N ILE A 271 14.58 -2.23 11.61
CA ILE A 271 14.27 -1.42 10.42
C ILE A 271 12.76 -1.49 10.14
N LEU A 272 12.20 -2.71 10.07
CA LEU A 272 10.78 -2.90 9.81
C LEU A 272 9.90 -2.29 10.90
N GLN A 273 10.32 -2.36 12.18
CA GLN A 273 9.60 -1.72 13.27
C GLN A 273 9.60 -0.19 13.12
N LEU A 274 10.75 0.42 12.89
CA LEU A 274 10.85 1.86 12.62
C LEU A 274 9.94 2.29 11.45
N LEU A 275 9.97 1.57 10.34
CA LEU A 275 9.14 1.89 9.18
C LEU A 275 7.64 1.74 9.48
N GLY A 276 7.26 0.75 10.27
CA GLY A 276 5.90 0.59 10.78
C GLY A 276 5.47 1.75 11.69
N ASP A 277 6.32 2.20 12.60
CA ASP A 277 6.08 3.34 13.48
C ASP A 277 5.94 4.66 12.69
N LEU A 278 6.60 4.76 11.53
CA LEU A 278 6.44 5.86 10.57
C LEU A 278 5.16 5.74 9.72
N GLY A 279 4.35 4.70 9.94
CA GLY A 279 3.10 4.46 9.21
C GLY A 279 3.29 3.88 7.80
N ILE A 280 4.49 3.42 7.45
CA ILE A 280 4.76 2.78 6.15
C ILE A 280 4.27 1.33 6.20
N GLN A 281 3.22 1.03 5.45
CA GLN A 281 2.56 -0.29 5.47
C GLN A 281 3.11 -1.28 4.45
N SER A 282 3.77 -0.80 3.41
CA SER A 282 4.34 -1.63 2.35
C SER A 282 5.64 -1.05 1.83
N ILE A 283 6.62 -1.92 1.57
CA ILE A 283 7.88 -1.55 0.95
C ILE A 283 8.24 -2.51 -0.18
N ILE A 284 8.86 -1.95 -1.23
CA ILE A 284 9.56 -2.73 -2.24
C ILE A 284 11.06 -2.61 -1.99
N VAL A 285 11.75 -3.75 -1.86
CA VAL A 285 13.21 -3.82 -1.70
C VAL A 285 13.82 -4.05 -3.07
N GLU A 286 14.55 -3.05 -3.57
CA GLU A 286 15.23 -3.06 -4.87
C GLU A 286 16.75 -3.07 -4.74
N GLY A 287 17.27 -3.43 -3.58
CA GLY A 287 18.71 -3.46 -3.33
C GLY A 287 19.41 -4.61 -4.04
N GLY A 288 20.75 -4.60 -3.94
CA GLY A 288 21.58 -5.69 -4.42
C GLY A 288 21.46 -6.97 -3.58
N PRO A 289 22.19 -8.04 -3.94
CA PRO A 289 22.14 -9.36 -3.28
C PRO A 289 22.37 -9.30 -1.77
N THR A 290 23.23 -8.40 -1.30
CA THR A 290 23.52 -8.21 0.14
C THR A 290 22.27 -7.75 0.89
N THR A 291 21.55 -6.77 0.35
CA THR A 291 20.31 -6.26 0.97
C THR A 291 19.24 -7.35 0.98
N TRP A 292 19.08 -8.08 -0.12
CA TRP A 292 18.07 -9.14 -0.22
C TRP A 292 18.27 -10.27 0.77
N ARG A 293 19.50 -10.78 0.91
CA ARG A 293 19.79 -11.86 1.86
C ARG A 293 19.30 -11.51 3.26
N ARG A 294 19.50 -10.28 3.68
CA ARG A 294 19.07 -9.78 5.00
C ARG A 294 17.56 -9.82 5.20
N PHE A 295 16.76 -9.73 4.14
CA PHE A 295 15.30 -9.79 4.20
C PHE A 295 14.73 -11.20 3.99
N ILE A 296 15.56 -12.17 3.56
CA ILE A 296 15.17 -13.58 3.37
C ILE A 296 15.52 -14.42 4.62
N GLU A 297 16.63 -14.12 5.27
CA GLU A 297 17.08 -14.73 6.52
C GLU A 297 16.29 -14.23 7.74
#